data_bb6b6cff59104371d418c65975d750da
#
_entry.id   bb6b6cff59104371d418c65975d750da
#
_cell.length_a   1.000
_cell.length_b   1.000
_cell.length_c   1.000
_cell.angle_alpha   90.00
_cell.angle_beta   90.00
_cell.angle_gamma   90.00
#
_symmetry.space_group_name_H-M   'P 1'
#
loop_
_entity.id
_entity.type
_entity.pdbx_description
1 polymer ?
#
loop_
_entity_poly.entity_id
_entity_poly.type
_entity_poly.pdbx_seq_one_letter_code
_entity_poly.pdbx_strand_id
1 'polypeptide(L)'
;MCVRATDKANKIFGNMVYFFDDGPALQQRTAAKLVNGEHEEPYFNVYYEHKYVYGDFNHDGLKDAAVIITENTGGNSDWYTLAFLINDGMKLVHKASFILDDRAIINSLREKNGKVFIDMYVHNPDDSRGGPTKRVKNLYQYVDPDKLPGHKITVLFDRTQL
;
A
#
# COMPACT_ATOMS: atom_id res chain seq x y z
N MET A 1 31.17 4.28 -5.82
CA MET A 1 29.96 4.00 -6.62
C MET A 1 28.79 4.76 -6.00
N CYS A 2 28.19 5.68 -6.70
CA CYS A 2 27.06 6.45 -6.19
C CYS A 2 25.80 5.61 -6.34
N VAL A 3 25.26 5.12 -5.23
CA VAL A 3 23.97 4.39 -5.22
C VAL A 3 22.89 5.42 -5.59
N ARG A 4 22.12 5.14 -6.63
CA ARG A 4 21.02 6.01 -7.03
C ARG A 4 20.01 6.15 -5.88
N ALA A 5 19.40 7.33 -5.73
CA ALA A 5 18.40 7.58 -4.68
C ALA A 5 17.25 6.55 -4.71
N THR A 6 16.85 6.13 -5.90
CA THR A 6 15.85 5.09 -6.14
C THR A 6 16.26 3.73 -5.54
N ASP A 7 17.52 3.35 -5.68
CA ASP A 7 18.02 2.07 -5.14
C ASP A 7 18.02 2.09 -3.61
N LYS A 8 18.36 3.24 -3.00
CA LYS A 8 18.31 3.40 -1.55
C LYS A 8 16.86 3.29 -1.02
N ALA A 9 15.92 3.95 -1.68
CA ALA A 9 14.50 3.89 -1.32
C ALA A 9 13.95 2.47 -1.44
N ASN A 10 14.20 1.79 -2.55
CA ASN A 10 13.78 0.41 -2.77
C ASN A 10 14.37 -0.55 -1.73
N LYS A 11 15.61 -0.33 -1.31
CA LYS A 11 16.25 -1.10 -0.26
C LYS A 11 15.58 -0.91 1.11
N ILE A 12 15.11 0.30 1.42
CA ILE A 12 14.37 0.57 2.64
C ILE A 12 13.02 -0.13 2.59
N PHE A 13 12.22 0.15 1.57
CA PHE A 13 10.83 -0.35 1.47
C PHE A 13 10.75 -1.86 1.27
N GLY A 14 11.73 -2.46 0.60
CA GLY A 14 11.84 -3.91 0.43
C GLY A 14 12.37 -4.68 1.65
N ASN A 15 12.68 -3.99 2.75
CA ASN A 15 13.18 -4.62 3.97
C ASN A 15 12.44 -4.13 5.24
N MET A 16 11.22 -3.69 5.07
CA MET A 16 10.33 -3.23 6.14
C MET A 16 9.38 -4.33 6.61
N VAL A 17 8.74 -4.06 7.75
CA VAL A 17 7.61 -4.85 8.25
C VAL A 17 6.32 -4.18 7.81
N TYR A 18 5.44 -4.95 7.16
CA TYR A 18 4.09 -4.55 6.80
C TYR A 18 3.08 -5.32 7.62
N PHE A 19 1.95 -4.68 7.94
CA PHE A 19 0.91 -5.25 8.78
C PHE A 19 -0.39 -5.42 7.98
N PHE A 20 -1.07 -6.52 8.25
CA PHE A 20 -2.34 -6.88 7.62
C PHE A 20 -3.38 -7.20 8.68
N ASP A 21 -4.62 -6.82 8.44
CA ASP A 21 -5.73 -7.14 9.33
C ASP A 21 -6.34 -8.48 8.93
N ASP A 22 -6.38 -9.44 9.86
CA ASP A 22 -6.92 -10.79 9.65
C ASP A 22 -8.47 -10.83 9.67
N GLY A 23 -9.11 -9.78 9.19
CA GLY A 23 -10.57 -9.68 9.10
C GLY A 23 -11.27 -9.30 10.42
N PRO A 24 -12.60 -9.09 10.37
CA PRO A 24 -13.34 -8.49 11.47
C PRO A 24 -13.52 -9.41 12.71
N ALA A 25 -13.28 -10.70 12.57
CA ALA A 25 -13.50 -11.68 13.65
C ALA A 25 -12.25 -11.93 14.51
N LEU A 26 -11.07 -11.63 14.00
CA LEU A 26 -9.81 -11.90 14.66
C LEU A 26 -9.10 -10.55 14.85
N GLN A 27 -9.12 -9.98 16.01
CA GLN A 27 -8.40 -8.73 16.35
C GLN A 27 -6.87 -8.91 16.28
N GLN A 28 -6.38 -9.72 15.35
CA GLN A 28 -4.99 -10.04 15.17
C GLN A 28 -4.46 -9.35 13.90
N ARG A 29 -3.28 -8.78 14.03
CA ARG A 29 -2.51 -8.24 12.93
C ARG A 29 -1.45 -9.25 12.52
N THR A 30 -1.50 -9.69 11.27
CA THR A 30 -0.39 -10.47 10.70
C THR A 30 0.71 -9.51 10.24
N ALA A 31 1.94 -9.79 10.63
CA ALA A 31 3.10 -9.02 10.22
C ALA A 31 3.90 -9.79 9.16
N ALA A 32 4.21 -9.12 8.06
CA ALA A 32 5.12 -9.62 7.04
C ALA A 32 6.41 -8.79 7.05
N LYS A 33 7.52 -9.40 7.44
CA LYS A 33 8.83 -8.78 7.30
C LYS A 33 9.38 -9.13 5.93
N LEU A 34 9.51 -8.13 5.06
CA LEU A 34 10.11 -8.31 3.75
C LEU A 34 11.63 -8.38 3.84
N VAL A 35 12.22 -9.22 3.02
CA VAL A 35 13.65 -9.31 2.77
C VAL A 35 13.87 -9.20 1.26
N ASN A 36 14.58 -8.18 0.83
CA ASN A 36 14.80 -7.88 -0.59
C ASN A 36 13.50 -7.79 -1.42
N GLY A 37 12.45 -7.23 -0.83
CA GLY A 37 11.17 -6.99 -1.49
C GLY A 37 10.14 -8.11 -1.37
N GLU A 38 10.44 -9.19 -0.67
CA GLU A 38 9.62 -10.39 -0.64
C GLU A 38 9.45 -10.94 0.78
N HIS A 39 8.24 -11.44 1.06
CA HIS A 39 7.94 -12.31 2.19
C HIS A 39 7.11 -13.48 1.69
N GLU A 40 7.60 -14.68 1.87
CA GLU A 40 6.95 -15.90 1.37
C GLU A 40 6.71 -16.91 2.49
N GLU A 41 5.44 -17.24 2.69
CA GLU A 41 4.98 -18.33 3.56
C GLU A 41 3.89 -19.13 2.83
N PRO A 42 3.62 -20.38 3.21
CA PRO A 42 2.48 -21.10 2.66
C PRO A 42 1.19 -20.30 2.82
N TYR A 43 0.55 -19.98 1.68
CA TYR A 43 -0.71 -19.22 1.63
C TYR A 43 -0.66 -17.76 2.11
N PHE A 44 0.53 -17.17 2.27
CA PHE A 44 0.68 -15.76 2.60
C PHE A 44 1.98 -15.19 2.04
N ASN A 45 1.90 -14.55 0.89
CA ASN A 45 3.03 -13.93 0.22
C ASN A 45 2.81 -12.43 0.09
N VAL A 46 3.83 -11.65 0.34
CA VAL A 46 3.80 -10.19 0.21
C VAL A 46 4.99 -9.73 -0.60
N TYR A 47 4.73 -8.84 -1.57
CA TYR A 47 5.75 -8.29 -2.46
C TYR A 47 5.70 -6.76 -2.45
N TYR A 48 6.86 -6.12 -2.45
CA TYR A 48 7.00 -4.70 -2.70
C TYR A 48 7.10 -4.45 -4.20
N GLU A 49 6.22 -3.61 -4.75
CA GLU A 49 6.07 -3.41 -6.20
C GLU A 49 6.99 -2.33 -6.79
N HIS A 50 8.01 -1.87 -6.05
CA HIS A 50 8.97 -0.85 -6.48
C HIS A 50 8.33 0.47 -6.94
N LYS A 51 7.17 0.80 -6.37
CA LYS A 51 6.44 2.05 -6.61
C LYS A 51 6.22 2.76 -5.28
N TYR A 52 6.65 4.02 -5.22
CA TYR A 52 6.55 4.83 -4.01
C TYR A 52 6.47 6.32 -4.31
N VAL A 53 5.97 7.08 -3.36
CA VAL A 53 6.06 8.54 -3.29
C VAL A 53 6.38 8.96 -1.87
N TYR A 54 7.08 10.08 -1.74
CA TYR A 54 7.28 10.76 -0.47
C TYR A 54 6.30 11.92 -0.31
N GLY A 55 5.93 12.23 0.93
CA GLY A 55 5.09 13.36 1.28
C GLY A 55 4.99 13.51 2.79
N ASP A 56 4.27 14.52 3.24
CA ASP A 56 3.89 14.70 4.64
C ASP A 56 2.39 14.39 4.74
N PHE A 57 2.07 13.11 4.98
CA PHE A 57 0.70 12.62 4.87
C PHE A 57 -0.11 12.81 6.15
N ASN A 58 0.54 12.93 7.30
CA ASN A 58 -0.11 13.21 8.58
C ASN A 58 0.02 14.68 9.02
N HIS A 59 0.67 15.52 8.21
CA HIS A 59 0.86 16.96 8.44
C HIS A 59 1.66 17.30 9.72
N ASP A 60 2.65 16.48 10.06
CA ASP A 60 3.52 16.71 11.21
C ASP A 60 4.86 17.38 10.85
N GLY A 61 5.10 17.65 9.58
CA GLY A 61 6.33 18.25 9.06
C GLY A 61 7.45 17.26 8.79
N LEU A 62 7.27 15.97 9.06
CA LEU A 62 8.23 14.91 8.77
C LEU A 62 7.95 14.29 7.41
N LYS A 63 8.97 13.69 6.82
CA LYS A 63 8.87 13.04 5.51
C LYS A 63 8.37 11.61 5.68
N ASP A 64 7.15 11.36 5.23
CA ASP A 64 6.52 10.06 5.13
C ASP A 64 6.72 9.43 3.75
N ALA A 65 6.29 8.19 3.58
CA ALA A 65 6.22 7.51 2.30
C ALA A 65 4.88 6.80 2.11
N ALA A 66 4.50 6.62 0.86
CA ALA A 66 3.42 5.74 0.47
C ALA A 66 3.94 4.80 -0.63
N VAL A 67 3.67 3.51 -0.47
CA VAL A 67 4.22 2.47 -1.34
C VAL A 67 3.13 1.52 -1.82
N ILE A 68 3.38 0.85 -2.94
CA ILE A 68 2.52 -0.22 -3.42
C ILE A 68 3.11 -1.56 -3.01
N ILE A 69 2.29 -2.36 -2.34
CA ILE A 69 2.58 -3.76 -2.01
C ILE A 69 1.48 -4.66 -2.57
N THR A 70 1.80 -5.91 -2.82
CA THR A 70 0.80 -6.94 -3.17
C THR A 70 0.78 -8.04 -2.12
N GLU A 71 -0.41 -8.59 -1.91
CA GLU A 71 -0.66 -9.73 -1.03
C GLU A 71 -1.30 -10.85 -1.84
N ASN A 72 -0.76 -12.07 -1.72
CA ASN A 72 -1.32 -13.29 -2.27
C ASN A 72 -1.54 -14.31 -1.16
N THR A 73 -2.77 -14.77 -1.00
CA THR A 73 -3.18 -15.73 0.05
C THR A 73 -3.37 -17.14 -0.45
N GLY A 74 -2.64 -17.52 -1.52
CA GLY A 74 -2.62 -18.87 -2.06
C GLY A 74 -3.62 -19.14 -3.19
N GLY A 75 -4.18 -18.09 -3.79
CA GLY A 75 -5.07 -18.17 -4.95
C GLY A 75 -4.46 -17.54 -6.21
N ASN A 76 -5.33 -17.25 -7.19
CA ASN A 76 -4.97 -16.55 -8.42
C ASN A 76 -5.10 -15.03 -8.30
N SER A 77 -5.36 -14.51 -7.10
CA SER A 77 -5.55 -13.09 -6.83
C SER A 77 -4.31 -12.48 -6.18
N ASP A 78 -3.87 -11.36 -6.74
CA ASP A 78 -2.83 -10.52 -6.17
C ASP A 78 -3.45 -9.19 -5.77
N TRP A 79 -3.71 -9.02 -4.48
CA TRP A 79 -4.34 -7.82 -3.96
C TRP A 79 -3.34 -6.67 -3.86
N TYR A 80 -3.49 -5.68 -4.73
CA TYR A 80 -2.68 -4.47 -4.72
C TYR A 80 -3.17 -3.53 -3.61
N THR A 81 -2.23 -3.03 -2.82
CA THR A 81 -2.51 -2.22 -1.64
C THR A 81 -1.61 -0.99 -1.62
N LEU A 82 -2.20 0.16 -1.33
CA LEU A 82 -1.46 1.38 -1.01
C LEU A 82 -1.18 1.39 0.49
N ALA A 83 0.09 1.31 0.88
CA ALA A 83 0.53 1.34 2.26
C ALA A 83 1.13 2.70 2.61
N PHE A 84 0.61 3.36 3.65
CA PHE A 84 1.17 4.59 4.20
C PHE A 84 2.19 4.27 5.29
N LEU A 85 3.39 4.79 5.12
CA LEU A 85 4.52 4.64 6.02
C LEU A 85 4.79 5.99 6.67
N ILE A 86 4.46 6.09 7.95
CA ILE A 86 4.54 7.36 8.70
C ILE A 86 5.87 7.41 9.46
N ASN A 87 6.52 8.55 9.36
CA ASN A 87 7.78 8.81 10.06
C ASN A 87 7.49 9.17 11.52
N ASP A 88 7.96 8.35 12.44
CA ASP A 88 7.80 8.56 13.89
C ASP A 88 8.91 9.45 14.49
N GLY A 89 9.76 10.05 13.65
CA GLY A 89 10.94 10.83 14.04
C GLY A 89 12.24 10.02 14.09
N MET A 90 12.16 8.70 14.05
CA MET A 90 13.31 7.78 14.02
C MET A 90 13.32 6.91 12.76
N LYS A 91 12.16 6.42 12.35
CA LYS A 91 11.99 5.51 11.21
C LYS A 91 10.60 5.62 10.59
N LEU A 92 10.45 5.07 9.41
CA LEU A 92 9.14 4.86 8.78
C LEU A 92 8.47 3.62 9.36
N VAL A 93 7.18 3.74 9.69
CA VAL A 93 6.36 2.65 10.23
C VAL A 93 5.08 2.54 9.40
N HIS A 94 4.72 1.34 9.02
CA HIS A 94 3.46 1.09 8.32
C HIS A 94 2.27 1.34 9.26
N LYS A 95 1.43 2.30 8.93
CA LYS A 95 0.31 2.76 9.79
C LYS A 95 -1.06 2.57 9.20
N ALA A 96 -1.22 2.67 7.88
CA ALA A 96 -2.52 2.55 7.23
C ALA A 96 -2.39 1.96 5.83
N SER A 97 -3.43 1.30 5.37
CA SER A 97 -3.51 0.71 4.04
C SER A 97 -4.87 0.92 3.39
N PHE A 98 -4.85 1.07 2.07
CA PHE A 98 -6.04 1.02 1.22
C PHE A 98 -5.89 -0.11 0.21
N ILE A 99 -6.83 -1.05 0.20
CA ILE A 99 -6.90 -2.07 -0.85
C ILE A 99 -7.36 -1.38 -2.14
N LEU A 100 -6.57 -1.51 -3.19
CA LEU A 100 -6.84 -0.89 -4.49
C LEU A 100 -7.71 -1.79 -5.35
N ASP A 101 -7.21 -2.96 -5.71
CA ASP A 101 -7.93 -4.00 -6.45
C ASP A 101 -7.09 -5.28 -6.56
N ASP A 102 -7.73 -6.38 -6.97
CA ASP A 102 -7.05 -7.59 -7.41
C ASP A 102 -6.34 -7.33 -8.74
N ARG A 103 -5.06 -7.66 -8.83
CA ARG A 103 -4.24 -7.50 -10.05
C ARG A 103 -4.36 -6.12 -10.71
N ALA A 104 -4.47 -5.04 -9.91
CA ALA A 104 -4.51 -3.68 -10.41
C ALA A 104 -3.26 -3.36 -11.27
N ILE A 105 -3.44 -2.55 -12.31
CA ILE A 105 -2.33 -2.06 -13.12
C ILE A 105 -2.09 -0.61 -12.76
N ILE A 106 -1.00 -0.34 -12.06
CA ILE A 106 -0.64 1.01 -11.60
C ILE A 106 0.13 1.73 -12.72
N ASN A 107 -0.49 2.72 -13.35
CA ASN A 107 0.14 3.53 -14.38
C ASN A 107 1.05 4.61 -13.79
N SER A 108 0.57 5.31 -12.77
CA SER A 108 1.35 6.32 -12.07
C SER A 108 0.93 6.50 -10.62
N LEU A 109 1.90 6.85 -9.80
CA LEU A 109 1.74 7.15 -8.39
C LEU A 109 2.42 8.51 -8.14
N ARG A 110 1.66 9.48 -7.61
CA ARG A 110 2.16 10.84 -7.34
C ARG A 110 1.65 11.38 -6.03
N GLU A 111 2.48 12.18 -5.38
CA GLU A 111 2.05 13.00 -4.26
C GLU A 111 1.40 14.29 -4.78
N LYS A 112 0.31 14.72 -4.13
CA LYS A 112 -0.37 15.97 -4.42
C LYS A 112 -0.99 16.53 -3.14
N ASN A 113 -0.42 17.62 -2.63
CA ASN A 113 -0.93 18.33 -1.43
C ASN A 113 -1.15 17.42 -0.21
N GLY A 114 -0.18 16.58 0.13
CA GLY A 114 -0.26 15.65 1.25
C GLY A 114 -1.20 14.46 1.01
N LYS A 115 -1.54 14.19 -0.24
CA LYS A 115 -2.37 13.06 -0.64
C LYS A 115 -1.68 12.26 -1.75
N VAL A 116 -2.11 11.02 -1.94
CA VAL A 116 -1.58 10.15 -2.99
C VAL A 116 -2.57 10.06 -4.14
N PHE A 117 -2.12 10.47 -5.31
CA PHE A 117 -2.87 10.35 -6.55
C PHE A 117 -2.41 9.12 -7.31
N ILE A 118 -3.34 8.24 -7.68
CA ILE A 118 -3.08 7.02 -8.42
C ILE A 118 -3.90 6.98 -9.71
N ASP A 119 -3.23 6.81 -10.83
CA ASP A 119 -3.82 6.46 -12.12
C ASP A 119 -3.60 4.97 -12.35
N MET A 120 -4.68 4.19 -12.48
CA MET A 120 -4.60 2.74 -12.56
C MET A 120 -5.78 2.13 -13.34
N TYR A 121 -5.61 0.86 -13.72
CA TYR A 121 -6.72 0.02 -14.17
C TYR A 121 -7.16 -0.90 -13.03
N VAL A 122 -8.47 -0.99 -12.84
CA VAL A 122 -9.14 -1.87 -11.87
C VAL A 122 -10.19 -2.71 -12.60
N HIS A 123 -10.67 -3.76 -11.94
CA HIS A 123 -11.72 -4.59 -12.51
C HIS A 123 -13.03 -3.84 -12.67
N ASN A 124 -13.64 -4.04 -13.83
CA ASN A 124 -15.04 -3.71 -14.07
C ASN A 124 -15.89 -4.92 -13.67
N PRO A 125 -17.14 -4.76 -13.19
CA PRO A 125 -18.02 -5.90 -12.89
C PRO A 125 -18.17 -6.93 -14.00
N ASP A 126 -18.04 -6.50 -15.26
CA ASP A 126 -18.13 -7.35 -16.45
C ASP A 126 -16.78 -7.94 -16.89
N ASP A 127 -15.68 -7.61 -16.22
CA ASP A 127 -14.38 -8.14 -16.59
C ASP A 127 -14.32 -9.65 -16.29
N SER A 128 -14.02 -10.41 -17.31
CA SER A 128 -13.68 -11.81 -17.18
C SER A 128 -12.32 -11.97 -16.49
N ARG A 129 -11.93 -13.21 -16.21
CA ARG A 129 -10.64 -13.56 -15.58
C ARG A 129 -9.37 -13.00 -16.28
N GLY A 130 -9.55 -12.25 -17.38
CA GLY A 130 -8.46 -11.73 -18.20
C GLY A 130 -7.73 -10.50 -17.67
N GLY A 131 -8.22 -9.87 -16.60
CA GLY A 131 -7.57 -8.71 -15.98
C GLY A 131 -8.42 -7.44 -16.00
N PRO A 132 -7.96 -6.38 -15.31
CA PRO A 132 -8.72 -5.15 -15.16
C PRO A 132 -8.75 -4.30 -16.43
N THR A 133 -9.93 -3.75 -16.76
CA THR A 133 -10.12 -2.91 -17.95
C THR A 133 -10.58 -1.49 -17.66
N LYS A 134 -11.04 -1.21 -16.43
CA LYS A 134 -11.55 0.10 -16.05
C LYS A 134 -10.44 1.02 -15.57
N ARG A 135 -10.13 2.07 -16.33
CA ARG A 135 -9.19 3.10 -15.88
C ARG A 135 -9.85 4.03 -14.88
N VAL A 136 -9.17 4.23 -13.75
CA VAL A 136 -9.59 5.15 -12.69
C VAL A 136 -8.43 6.04 -12.27
N LYS A 137 -8.79 7.24 -11.82
CA LYS A 137 -7.85 8.21 -11.22
C LYS A 137 -8.39 8.54 -9.85
N ASN A 138 -7.73 8.07 -8.81
CA ASN A 138 -8.18 8.20 -7.43
C ASN A 138 -7.19 9.01 -6.61
N LEU A 139 -7.73 9.72 -5.63
CA LEU A 139 -6.97 10.45 -4.62
C LEU A 139 -7.18 9.78 -3.26
N TYR A 140 -6.09 9.44 -2.58
CA TYR A 140 -6.11 8.78 -1.28
C TYR A 140 -5.52 9.72 -0.22
N GLN A 141 -6.21 9.86 0.88
CA GLN A 141 -5.77 10.62 2.04
C GLN A 141 -5.46 9.68 3.19
N TYR A 142 -4.34 9.92 3.87
CA TYR A 142 -4.00 9.19 5.08
C TYR A 142 -5.08 9.39 6.15
N VAL A 143 -5.45 8.30 6.78
CA VAL A 143 -6.35 8.28 7.94
C VAL A 143 -5.62 7.56 9.07
N ASP A 144 -5.56 8.20 10.25
CA ASP A 144 -4.95 7.61 11.42
C ASP A 144 -5.80 6.43 11.94
N PRO A 145 -5.29 5.19 11.91
CA PRO A 145 -6.04 4.02 12.36
C PRO A 145 -6.46 4.09 13.83
N ASP A 146 -5.69 4.79 14.67
CA ASP A 146 -5.99 4.91 16.09
C ASP A 146 -7.25 5.76 16.35
N LYS A 147 -7.69 6.53 15.36
CA LYS A 147 -8.92 7.31 15.38
C LYS A 147 -10.13 6.57 14.81
N LEU A 148 -9.94 5.35 14.32
CA LEU A 148 -11.00 4.54 13.72
C LEU A 148 -11.56 3.53 14.74
N PRO A 149 -12.86 3.18 14.63
CA PRO A 149 -13.43 2.09 15.43
C PRO A 149 -12.69 0.77 15.14
N GLY A 150 -12.22 0.09 16.19
CA GLY A 150 -11.55 -1.20 16.08
C GLY A 150 -10.08 -1.16 15.67
N HIS A 151 -9.45 0.01 15.59
CA HIS A 151 -8.01 0.20 15.31
C HIS A 151 -7.50 -0.61 14.10
N LYS A 152 -8.25 -0.61 13.00
CA LYS A 152 -7.90 -1.35 11.79
C LYS A 152 -6.88 -0.59 10.95
N ILE A 153 -5.83 -1.27 10.53
CA ILE A 153 -4.84 -0.72 9.59
C ILE A 153 -5.46 -0.57 8.19
N THR A 154 -6.25 -1.53 7.76
CA THR A 154 -6.91 -1.46 6.46
C THR A 154 -8.12 -0.55 6.54
N VAL A 155 -8.05 0.53 5.81
CA VAL A 155 -9.12 1.52 5.71
C VAL A 155 -9.82 1.34 4.37
N LEU A 156 -11.11 1.03 4.43
CA LEU A 156 -11.96 1.00 3.24
C LEU A 156 -12.57 2.39 3.09
N PHE A 157 -12.04 3.21 2.18
CA PHE A 157 -12.54 4.56 2.03
C PHE A 157 -12.78 5.06 0.65
N ASP A 158 -13.60 6.07 0.75
CA ASP A 158 -14.12 6.97 -0.27
C ASP A 158 -13.08 7.35 -1.31
N ARG A 159 -13.28 6.78 -2.49
CA ARG A 159 -12.53 7.09 -3.68
C ARG A 159 -13.06 8.39 -4.22
N THR A 160 -12.39 9.50 -3.99
CA THR A 160 -12.71 10.73 -4.71
C THR A 160 -12.31 10.52 -6.17
N GLN A 161 -13.25 10.19 -7.00
CA GLN A 161 -13.04 10.17 -8.45
C GLN A 161 -12.81 11.60 -8.92
N LEU A 162 -11.69 11.81 -9.58
CA LEU A 162 -11.36 13.08 -10.23
C LEU A 162 -11.87 13.07 -11.68
#